data_15f3bbd6ee8cfff0708a2f0e7ccde960
#
_entry.id   15f3bbd6ee8cfff0708a2f0e7ccde960
#
_cell.length_a   1.000
_cell.length_b   1.000
_cell.length_c   1.000
_cell.angle_alpha   90.00
_cell.angle_beta   90.00
_cell.angle_gamma   90.00
#
_symmetry.space_group_name_H-M   'P 1'
#
loop_
_entity.id
_entity.type
_entity.pdbx_description
1 polymer ?
#
loop_
_entity_poly.entity_id
_entity_poly.type
_entity_poly.pdbx_seq_one_letter_code
_entity_poly.pdbx_strand_id
1 'polypeptide(L)'
;MNKTTLIAAAALSLTLLAGCGGRTPLDYETGVYIAPETVQQLKGSGATQDEVVKRIGYPNSKSELSGKEVWKYDYSLITALPGAPNKNESTVFEWSKAGKLLDAYKTNGGAGANGNPLLKAAGN
;
A
#
# COMPACT_ATOMS: atom_id res chain seq x y z
N MET A 1 15.30 23.63 -57.96
CA MET A 1 15.55 22.28 -57.48
C MET A 1 15.95 22.32 -56.03
N ASN A 2 15.01 22.11 -55.19
CA ASN A 2 15.24 22.19 -53.76
C ASN A 2 15.61 20.80 -53.24
N LYS A 3 16.84 20.68 -52.89
CA LYS A 3 17.29 19.51 -52.18
C LYS A 3 16.91 19.66 -50.72
N THR A 4 15.77 19.15 -50.37
CA THR A 4 15.38 19.02 -48.99
C THR A 4 16.23 17.93 -48.34
N THR A 5 17.19 18.36 -47.60
CA THR A 5 17.96 17.49 -46.71
C THR A 5 17.05 17.05 -45.59
N LEU A 6 16.59 15.82 -45.64
CA LEU A 6 15.92 15.15 -44.54
C LEU A 6 16.95 14.89 -43.45
N ILE A 7 16.99 15.76 -42.48
CA ILE A 7 17.69 15.48 -41.22
C ILE A 7 16.77 14.57 -40.44
N ALA A 8 17.06 13.30 -40.50
CA ALA A 8 16.49 12.34 -39.57
C ALA A 8 17.04 12.64 -38.20
N ALA A 9 16.30 13.41 -37.43
CA ALA A 9 16.53 13.52 -36.03
C ALA A 9 16.16 12.19 -35.40
N ALA A 10 17.14 11.34 -35.19
CA ALA A 10 17.04 10.20 -34.34
C ALA A 10 16.89 10.74 -32.91
N ALA A 11 15.65 10.90 -32.49
CA ALA A 11 15.35 11.13 -31.12
C ALA A 11 15.72 9.85 -30.36
N LEU A 12 16.92 9.86 -29.80
CA LEU A 12 17.32 8.89 -28.80
C LEU A 12 16.47 9.14 -27.59
N SER A 13 15.33 8.50 -27.52
CA SER A 13 14.54 8.43 -26.31
C SER A 13 15.35 7.62 -25.31
N LEU A 14 16.17 8.30 -24.54
CA LEU A 14 16.69 7.77 -23.29
C LEU A 14 15.48 7.56 -22.40
N THR A 15 14.89 6.39 -22.45
CA THR A 15 14.02 5.93 -21.39
C THR A 15 14.91 5.78 -20.18
N LEU A 16 14.94 6.81 -19.36
CA LEU A 16 15.37 6.70 -18.00
C LEU A 16 14.45 5.67 -17.35
N LEU A 17 14.90 4.43 -17.32
CA LEU A 17 14.43 3.50 -16.34
C LEU A 17 14.82 4.11 -14.99
N ALA A 18 13.91 4.92 -14.46
CA ALA A 18 13.96 5.25 -13.06
C ALA A 18 13.90 3.90 -12.35
N GLY A 19 15.04 3.42 -11.93
CA GLY A 19 15.16 2.20 -11.18
C GLY A 19 14.29 2.35 -9.95
N CYS A 20 13.13 1.73 -9.98
CA CYS A 20 12.32 1.56 -8.80
C CYS A 20 13.20 0.91 -7.75
N GLY A 21 13.32 1.60 -6.62
CA GLY A 21 14.26 1.27 -5.60
C GLY A 21 14.36 -0.21 -5.29
N GLY A 22 15.53 -0.74 -5.46
CA GLY A 22 16.18 -1.77 -4.70
C GLY A 22 15.46 -3.06 -4.35
N ARG A 23 14.44 -3.48 -5.08
CA ARG A 23 13.89 -4.83 -4.91
C ARG A 23 14.76 -5.81 -5.66
N THR A 24 15.25 -6.82 -4.97
CA THR A 24 15.97 -7.92 -5.60
C THR A 24 15.02 -9.09 -5.83
N PRO A 25 15.30 -9.95 -6.83
CA PRO A 25 14.50 -11.16 -7.05
C PRO A 25 14.50 -12.14 -5.88
N LEU A 26 15.36 -11.93 -4.90
CA LEU A 26 15.49 -12.76 -3.70
C LEU A 26 14.72 -12.22 -2.50
N ASP A 27 14.13 -11.04 -2.63
CA ASP A 27 13.29 -10.46 -1.59
C ASP A 27 11.99 -11.26 -1.46
N TYR A 28 11.62 -11.57 -0.24
CA TYR A 28 10.38 -12.26 0.05
C TYR A 28 9.29 -11.27 0.44
N GLU A 29 8.26 -11.19 -0.39
CA GLU A 29 7.15 -10.26 -0.22
C GLU A 29 5.85 -11.03 -0.03
N THR A 30 5.08 -10.67 0.98
CA THR A 30 3.75 -11.22 1.25
C THR A 30 2.73 -10.12 1.50
N GLY A 31 1.49 -10.40 1.11
CA GLY A 31 0.40 -9.45 1.23
C GLY A 31 0.38 -8.38 0.15
N VAL A 32 -0.36 -7.32 0.38
CA VAL A 32 -0.55 -6.23 -0.57
C VAL A 32 0.04 -4.93 -0.02
N TYR A 33 1.00 -4.38 -0.74
CA TYR A 33 1.48 -3.04 -0.44
C TYR A 33 0.45 -2.00 -0.88
N ILE A 34 -0.02 -1.20 0.06
CA ILE A 34 -0.93 -0.10 -0.21
C ILE A 34 -0.18 1.21 0.07
N ALA A 35 0.05 1.99 -0.97
CA ALA A 35 0.72 3.27 -0.82
C ALA A 35 -0.09 4.22 0.07
N PRO A 36 0.56 5.05 0.91
CA PRO A 36 -0.13 6.03 1.75
C PRO A 36 -1.06 6.95 0.95
N GLU A 37 -0.66 7.33 -0.24
CA GLU A 37 -1.44 8.16 -1.16
C GLU A 37 -2.74 7.47 -1.59
N THR A 38 -2.69 6.17 -1.81
CA THR A 38 -3.88 5.37 -2.14
C THR A 38 -4.86 5.35 -0.97
N VAL A 39 -4.37 5.20 0.25
CA VAL A 39 -5.20 5.26 1.46
C VAL A 39 -5.90 6.62 1.57
N GLN A 40 -5.15 7.71 1.37
CA GLN A 40 -5.71 9.06 1.41
C GLN A 40 -6.73 9.32 0.30
N GLN A 41 -6.49 8.83 -0.90
CA GLN A 41 -7.42 8.94 -2.02
C GLN A 41 -8.72 8.19 -1.74
N LEU A 42 -8.65 6.97 -1.24
CA LEU A 42 -9.82 6.18 -0.91
C LEU A 42 -10.62 6.81 0.24
N LYS A 43 -9.93 7.31 1.25
CA LYS A 43 -10.56 8.03 2.35
C LYS A 43 -11.21 9.32 1.89
N GLY A 44 -10.52 10.12 1.08
CA GLY A 44 -11.02 11.41 0.58
C GLY A 44 -12.20 11.27 -0.38
N SER A 45 -12.25 10.21 -1.16
CA SER A 45 -13.36 9.93 -2.08
C SER A 45 -14.56 9.27 -1.42
N GLY A 46 -14.43 8.83 -0.17
CA GLY A 46 -15.47 8.06 0.50
C GLY A 46 -15.75 6.72 -0.20
N ALA A 47 -14.70 6.02 -0.59
CA ALA A 47 -14.78 4.78 -1.34
C ALA A 47 -15.69 3.75 -0.66
N THR A 48 -16.43 3.01 -1.48
CA THR A 48 -17.23 1.88 -1.01
C THR A 48 -16.38 0.63 -0.80
N GLN A 49 -16.91 -0.35 -0.09
CA GLN A 49 -16.24 -1.64 0.09
C GLN A 49 -15.92 -2.30 -1.26
N ASP A 50 -16.84 -2.25 -2.21
CA ASP A 50 -16.62 -2.80 -3.55
C ASP A 50 -15.51 -2.09 -4.32
N GLU A 51 -15.42 -0.78 -4.21
CA GLU A 51 -14.34 0.00 -4.82
C GLU A 51 -12.98 -0.32 -4.22
N VAL A 52 -12.92 -0.52 -2.92
CA VAL A 52 -11.69 -0.95 -2.24
C VAL A 52 -11.27 -2.34 -2.70
N VAL A 53 -12.21 -3.28 -2.75
CA VAL A 53 -11.93 -4.65 -3.23
C VAL A 53 -11.48 -4.67 -4.69
N LYS A 54 -12.11 -3.88 -5.56
CA LYS A 54 -11.69 -3.77 -6.97
C LYS A 54 -10.30 -3.21 -7.13
N ARG A 55 -9.92 -2.27 -6.27
CA ARG A 55 -8.63 -1.56 -6.38
C ARG A 55 -7.49 -2.29 -5.69
N ILE A 56 -7.74 -2.92 -4.56
CA ILE A 56 -6.71 -3.50 -3.68
C ILE A 56 -6.83 -5.01 -3.58
N GLY A 57 -8.04 -5.52 -3.67
CA GLY A 57 -8.37 -6.91 -3.39
C GLY A 57 -9.05 -7.09 -2.03
N TYR A 58 -9.25 -8.33 -1.66
CA TYR A 58 -9.86 -8.66 -0.37
C TYR A 58 -8.88 -8.47 0.78
N PRO A 59 -9.35 -8.04 1.97
CA PRO A 59 -8.50 -7.91 3.14
C PRO A 59 -8.03 -9.27 3.66
N ASN A 60 -6.90 -9.27 4.35
CA ASN A 60 -6.37 -10.45 5.03
C ASN A 60 -7.27 -10.89 6.19
N SER A 61 -7.88 -9.93 6.87
CA SER A 61 -8.82 -10.21 7.94
C SER A 61 -9.93 -9.18 8.01
N LYS A 62 -11.08 -9.63 8.48
CA LYS A 62 -12.23 -8.80 8.81
C LYS A 62 -12.62 -9.07 10.25
N SER A 63 -12.90 -8.03 10.99
CA SER A 63 -13.38 -8.13 12.36
C SER A 63 -14.46 -7.08 12.62
N GLU A 64 -15.21 -7.26 13.67
CA GLU A 64 -16.16 -6.26 14.14
C GLU A 64 -15.69 -5.72 15.48
N LEU A 65 -15.66 -4.42 15.62
CA LEU A 65 -15.25 -3.75 16.84
C LEU A 65 -16.20 -2.57 17.11
N SER A 66 -16.90 -2.61 18.23
CA SER A 66 -17.81 -1.54 18.65
C SER A 66 -18.84 -1.14 17.57
N GLY A 67 -19.38 -2.12 16.87
CA GLY A 67 -20.36 -1.91 15.81
C GLY A 67 -19.79 -1.42 14.47
N LYS A 68 -18.50 -1.39 14.35
CA LYS A 68 -17.79 -1.09 13.10
C LYS A 68 -17.19 -2.36 12.53
N GLU A 69 -17.24 -2.49 11.22
CA GLU A 69 -16.49 -3.53 10.52
C GLU A 69 -15.07 -3.02 10.25
N VAL A 70 -14.08 -3.81 10.63
CA VAL A 70 -12.65 -3.46 10.48
C VAL A 70 -12.00 -4.42 9.50
N TRP A 71 -11.48 -3.88 8.42
CA TRP A 71 -10.73 -4.62 7.40
C TRP A 71 -9.25 -4.35 7.56
N LYS A 72 -8.46 -5.41 7.59
CA LYS A 72 -7.02 -5.32 7.75
C LYS A 72 -6.30 -5.94 6.56
N TYR A 73 -5.39 -5.19 5.97
CA TYR A 73 -4.48 -5.61 4.91
C TYR A 73 -3.07 -5.64 5.48
N ASP A 74 -2.46 -6.80 5.52
CA ASP A 74 -1.10 -6.96 6.00
C ASP A 74 -0.13 -6.99 4.81
N TYR A 75 1.03 -6.41 4.99
CA TYR A 75 2.13 -6.41 4.05
C TYR A 75 3.45 -6.66 4.78
N SER A 76 4.24 -7.55 4.24
CA SER A 76 5.57 -7.86 4.75
C SER A 76 6.57 -7.99 3.61
N LEU A 77 7.69 -7.33 3.76
CA LEU A 77 8.85 -7.45 2.89
C LEU A 77 10.05 -7.88 3.72
N ILE A 78 10.60 -9.04 3.41
CA ILE A 78 11.86 -9.52 3.96
C ILE A 78 12.92 -9.37 2.89
N THR A 79 13.90 -8.51 3.16
CA THR A 79 14.97 -8.23 2.22
C THR A 79 16.06 -9.28 2.29
N ALA A 80 16.54 -9.73 1.15
CA ALA A 80 17.62 -10.70 1.06
C ALA A 80 19.01 -10.10 1.32
N LEU A 81 19.14 -8.79 1.23
CA LEU A 81 20.40 -8.10 1.44
C LEU A 81 20.70 -7.92 2.93
N PRO A 82 21.87 -8.35 3.41
CA PRO A 82 22.29 -8.12 4.78
C PRO A 82 22.34 -6.62 5.09
N GLY A 83 21.70 -6.22 6.19
CA GLY A 83 21.65 -4.82 6.63
C GLY A 83 20.55 -3.97 6.00
N ALA A 84 19.84 -4.48 4.99
CA ALA A 84 18.65 -3.82 4.48
C ALA A 84 17.47 -4.03 5.44
N PRO A 85 16.66 -3.00 5.74
CA PRO A 85 15.57 -3.13 6.69
C PRO A 85 14.42 -3.93 6.09
N ASN A 86 13.88 -4.86 6.87
CA ASN A 86 12.60 -5.49 6.57
C ASN A 86 11.48 -4.47 6.78
N LYS A 87 10.41 -4.65 6.03
CA LYS A 87 9.24 -3.78 6.12
C LYS A 87 8.01 -4.60 6.48
N ASN A 88 7.37 -4.22 7.56
CA ASN A 88 6.08 -4.78 7.96
C ASN A 88 5.12 -3.64 8.21
N GLU A 89 3.99 -3.68 7.56
CA GLU A 89 2.96 -2.67 7.73
C GLU A 89 1.57 -3.27 7.54
N SER A 90 0.60 -2.68 8.18
CA SER A 90 -0.81 -3.02 7.98
C SER A 90 -1.58 -1.77 7.60
N THR A 91 -2.55 -1.94 6.73
CA THR A 91 -3.52 -0.89 6.39
C THR A 91 -4.88 -1.31 6.92
N VAL A 92 -5.53 -0.42 7.63
CA VAL A 92 -6.82 -0.65 8.27
C VAL A 92 -7.87 0.25 7.65
N PHE A 93 -9.01 -0.33 7.33
CA PHE A 93 -10.21 0.39 6.90
C PHE A 93 -11.32 0.12 7.92
N GLU A 94 -11.90 1.16 8.46
CA GLU A 94 -13.05 1.08 9.36
C GLU A 94 -14.32 1.45 8.63
N TRP A 95 -15.31 0.58 8.70
CA TRP A 95 -16.59 0.72 8.02
C TRP A 95 -17.74 0.82 9.01
N SER A 96 -18.73 1.65 8.68
CA SER A 96 -20.01 1.63 9.40
C SER A 96 -20.79 0.37 9.08
N LYS A 97 -21.82 0.06 9.87
CA LYS A 97 -22.75 -1.04 9.58
C LYS A 97 -23.43 -0.92 8.20
N ALA A 98 -23.56 0.29 7.70
CA ALA A 98 -24.10 0.57 6.38
C ALA A 98 -23.07 0.43 5.24
N GLY A 99 -21.82 0.07 5.54
CA GLY A 99 -20.76 -0.06 4.55
C GLY A 99 -20.10 1.25 4.14
N LYS A 100 -20.28 2.31 4.91
CA LYS A 100 -19.63 3.59 4.70
C LYS A 100 -18.24 3.62 5.31
N LEU A 101 -17.25 4.11 4.56
CA LEU A 101 -15.89 4.26 5.07
C LEU A 101 -15.85 5.38 6.13
N LEU A 102 -15.47 5.00 7.34
CA LEU A 102 -15.35 5.91 8.49
C LEU A 102 -13.92 6.41 8.65
N ASP A 103 -12.95 5.53 8.50
CA ASP A 103 -11.53 5.88 8.58
C ASP A 103 -10.68 4.87 7.82
N ALA A 104 -9.48 5.31 7.42
CA ALA A 104 -8.47 4.48 6.83
C ALA A 104 -7.09 4.98 7.25
N TYR A 105 -6.25 4.08 7.72
CA TYR A 105 -4.92 4.43 8.22
C TYR A 105 -3.94 3.26 8.12
N LYS A 106 -2.67 3.59 8.19
CA LYS A 106 -1.59 2.61 8.25
C LYS A 106 -1.07 2.45 9.68
N THR A 107 -0.74 1.22 10.02
CA THR A 107 -0.06 0.89 11.26
C THR A 107 1.29 0.24 10.93
N ASN A 108 2.24 0.38 11.82
CA ASN A 108 3.48 -0.38 11.75
C ASN A 108 3.13 -1.83 12.08
N GLY A 109 2.91 -2.59 11.04
CA GLY A 109 2.31 -3.88 11.09
C GLY A 109 2.83 -4.81 12.15
N GLY A 110 2.04 -5.55 12.56
CA GLY A 110 2.26 -6.83 12.92
C GLY A 110 2.68 -7.20 14.26
N ALA A 111 3.56 -8.06 14.22
CA ALA A 111 4.11 -8.81 15.32
C ALA A 111 4.86 -7.96 16.35
N GLY A 112 5.08 -6.71 16.06
CA GLY A 112 5.62 -5.77 17.04
C GLY A 112 4.49 -5.22 17.90
N ALA A 113 4.53 -5.48 19.17
CA ALA A 113 3.59 -4.98 20.17
C ALA A 113 3.36 -3.46 20.15
N ASN A 114 4.18 -2.74 19.45
CA ASN A 114 4.19 -1.28 19.40
C ASN A 114 3.10 -0.67 18.50
N GLY A 115 2.39 -1.49 17.74
CA GLY A 115 1.34 -1.03 16.84
C GLY A 115 -0.08 -1.29 17.32
N ASN A 116 -0.27 -1.96 18.44
CA ASN A 116 -1.60 -2.29 18.93
C ASN A 116 -2.11 -1.22 19.90
N PRO A 117 -3.12 -0.41 19.52
CA PRO A 117 -3.67 0.61 20.39
C PRO A 117 -4.29 0.03 21.65
N LEU A 118 -4.71 -1.23 21.63
CA LEU A 118 -5.25 -1.91 22.83
C LEU A 118 -4.15 -2.23 23.85
N LEU A 119 -2.96 -2.59 23.40
CA LEU A 119 -1.81 -2.79 24.30
C LEU A 119 -1.29 -1.47 24.83
N LYS A 120 -1.40 -0.41 24.06
CA LYS A 120 -1.04 0.93 24.49
C LYS A 120 -2.05 1.51 25.48
N ALA A 121 -3.33 1.17 25.36
CA ALA A 121 -4.39 1.54 26.28
C ALA A 121 -4.37 0.71 27.58
N ALA A 122 -3.74 -0.46 27.58
CA ALA A 122 -3.60 -1.31 28.77
C ALA A 122 -2.49 -0.86 29.76
N GLY A 123 -1.94 0.32 29.59
CA GLY A 123 -1.20 0.98 30.66
C GLY A 123 0.30 0.71 30.71
N ASN A 124 0.90 0.57 29.59
CA ASN A 124 2.37 0.61 29.51
C ASN A 124 2.85 1.89 28.84
#